data_aaed441681f9bdb53655be0c9f0b80e2
#
_entry.id   aaed441681f9bdb53655be0c9f0b80e2
#
_cell.length_a   1.000
_cell.length_b   1.000
_cell.length_c   1.000
_cell.angle_alpha   90.00
_cell.angle_beta   90.00
_cell.angle_gamma   90.00
#
_symmetry.space_group_name_H-M   'P 1'
#
loop_
_entity.id
_entity.type
_entity.pdbx_description
1 polymer ?
#
loop_
_entity_poly.entity_id
_entity_poly.type
_entity_poly.pdbx_seq_one_letter_code
_entity_poly.pdbx_strand_id
1 'polypeptide(L)'
;METVNIMIVGVGGQGSLLASKMLGHLLVNAGYDVKVSEVHGMSQRGGSVVTYVRFGDKVYSPIIDKGEADFIVSFELLEAARWIEYLKPSGRVVTNTQQMEPMPVIAGLAEYPENLVEKMRAKGVQVDAMDCLALAEEAGSAKAVNMVLMGRLSHYFPNIPLEAWHASLEANVPAKVVELNHKAFALGQKG
;
A
#
# COMPACT_ATOMS: atom_id res chain seq x y z
N MET A 1 -14.35 -18.03 -2.51
CA MET A 1 -14.01 -16.90 -1.62
C MET A 1 -14.57 -15.63 -2.23
N GLU A 2 -15.13 -14.74 -1.45
CA GLU A 2 -15.52 -13.40 -1.93
C GLU A 2 -14.32 -12.63 -2.46
N THR A 3 -14.58 -11.69 -3.38
CA THR A 3 -13.51 -10.84 -3.92
C THR A 3 -13.00 -9.89 -2.85
N VAL A 4 -11.68 -9.86 -2.66
CA VAL A 4 -11.00 -8.88 -1.81
C VAL A 4 -10.48 -7.74 -2.68
N ASN A 5 -10.71 -6.52 -2.23
CA ASN A 5 -10.41 -5.29 -2.95
C ASN A 5 -9.35 -4.48 -2.20
N ILE A 6 -8.18 -4.31 -2.79
CA ILE A 6 -7.07 -3.56 -2.21
C ILE A 6 -6.76 -2.36 -3.11
N MET A 7 -6.76 -1.17 -2.55
CA MET A 7 -6.24 0.03 -3.20
C MET A 7 -4.85 0.34 -2.67
N ILE A 8 -3.89 0.50 -3.56
CA ILE A 8 -2.54 0.97 -3.24
C ILE A 8 -2.46 2.41 -3.73
N VAL A 9 -2.27 3.34 -2.79
CA VAL A 9 -2.29 4.78 -3.07
C VAL A 9 -1.01 5.45 -2.57
N GLY A 10 -0.66 6.57 -3.18
CA GLY A 10 0.53 7.31 -2.79
C GLY A 10 0.87 8.42 -3.77
N VAL A 11 2.09 8.92 -3.64
CA VAL A 11 2.67 9.90 -4.58
C VAL A 11 3.58 9.17 -5.56
N GLY A 12 3.52 9.55 -6.82
CA GLY A 12 4.32 8.95 -7.88
C GLY A 12 5.83 8.96 -7.56
N GLY A 13 6.48 7.82 -7.68
CA GLY A 13 7.89 7.62 -7.33
C GLY A 13 8.14 6.90 -6.01
N GLN A 14 7.13 6.66 -5.18
CA GLN A 14 7.29 5.99 -3.87
C GLN A 14 7.42 4.45 -3.95
N GLY A 15 7.32 3.84 -5.13
CA GLY A 15 7.49 2.38 -5.29
C GLY A 15 6.20 1.57 -5.20
N SER A 16 5.03 2.18 -5.35
CA SER A 16 3.72 1.51 -5.39
C SER A 16 3.62 0.44 -6.47
N LEU A 17 4.26 0.66 -7.64
CA LEU A 17 4.30 -0.31 -8.73
C LEU A 17 5.00 -1.62 -8.35
N LEU A 18 6.05 -1.56 -7.55
CA LEU A 18 6.74 -2.78 -7.10
C LEU A 18 5.87 -3.54 -6.07
N ALA A 19 5.20 -2.80 -5.19
CA ALA A 19 4.28 -3.39 -4.23
C ALA A 19 3.10 -4.09 -4.93
N SER A 20 2.49 -3.47 -5.95
CA SER A 20 1.39 -4.07 -6.71
C SER A 20 1.84 -5.31 -7.49
N LYS A 21 3.01 -5.29 -8.11
CA LYS A 21 3.59 -6.45 -8.81
C LYS A 21 3.84 -7.62 -7.85
N MET A 22 4.49 -7.35 -6.72
CA MET A 22 4.75 -8.35 -5.69
C MET A 22 3.44 -8.96 -5.19
N LEU A 23 2.45 -8.13 -4.87
CA LEU A 23 1.15 -8.58 -4.37
C LEU A 23 0.41 -9.40 -5.44
N GLY A 24 0.39 -8.93 -6.69
CA GLY A 24 -0.21 -9.66 -7.80
C GLY A 24 0.44 -11.03 -8.03
N HIS A 25 1.78 -11.10 -8.02
CA HIS A 25 2.54 -12.35 -8.16
C HIS A 25 2.24 -13.31 -7.00
N LEU A 26 2.23 -12.82 -5.76
CA LEU A 26 1.87 -13.59 -4.57
C LEU A 26 0.49 -14.25 -4.73
N LEU A 27 -0.51 -13.44 -5.07
CA LEU A 27 -1.91 -13.87 -5.11
C LEU A 27 -2.19 -14.85 -6.26
N VAL A 28 -1.55 -14.65 -7.43
CA VAL A 28 -1.62 -15.60 -8.55
C VAL A 28 -1.01 -16.95 -8.15
N ASN A 29 0.15 -16.95 -7.50
CA ASN A 29 0.80 -18.17 -7.04
C ASN A 29 0.03 -18.87 -5.90
N ALA A 30 -0.76 -18.12 -5.14
CA ALA A 30 -1.69 -18.67 -4.16
C ALA A 30 -2.98 -19.26 -4.79
N GLY A 31 -3.13 -19.20 -6.11
CA GLY A 31 -4.22 -19.81 -6.86
C GLY A 31 -5.46 -18.94 -7.06
N TYR A 32 -5.39 -17.65 -6.79
CA TYR A 32 -6.51 -16.72 -6.98
C TYR A 32 -6.60 -16.20 -8.41
N ASP A 33 -7.82 -15.87 -8.86
CA ASP A 33 -8.03 -14.99 -10.01
C ASP A 33 -7.74 -13.56 -9.59
N VAL A 34 -6.77 -12.91 -10.24
CA VAL A 34 -6.26 -11.59 -9.86
C VAL A 34 -6.45 -10.61 -11.00
N LYS A 35 -6.91 -9.41 -10.68
CA LYS A 35 -6.95 -8.28 -11.61
C LYS A 35 -6.24 -7.09 -10.98
N VAL A 36 -5.35 -6.50 -11.75
CA VAL A 36 -4.59 -5.30 -11.35
C VAL A 36 -4.84 -4.21 -12.38
N SER A 37 -5.07 -3.00 -11.92
CA SER A 37 -5.13 -1.79 -12.77
C SER A 37 -4.26 -0.70 -12.17
N GLU A 38 -3.33 -0.18 -12.95
CA GLU A 38 -2.37 0.84 -12.54
C GLU A 38 -2.60 2.14 -13.30
N VAL A 39 -2.45 3.26 -12.61
CA VAL A 39 -2.45 4.58 -13.25
C VAL A 39 -1.12 4.80 -13.97
N HIS A 40 -1.20 5.21 -15.23
CA HIS A 40 -0.05 5.55 -16.05
C HIS A 40 -0.04 7.05 -16.41
N GLY A 41 1.15 7.58 -16.67
CA GLY A 41 1.33 8.96 -17.13
C GLY A 41 2.09 9.85 -16.16
N MET A 42 1.90 11.16 -16.29
CA MET A 42 2.68 12.17 -15.53
C MET A 42 2.45 12.13 -14.03
N SER A 43 1.31 11.62 -13.55
CA SER A 43 1.05 11.41 -12.11
C SER A 43 2.05 10.46 -11.44
N GLN A 44 2.70 9.58 -12.19
CA GLN A 44 3.79 8.73 -11.68
C GLN A 44 5.07 9.51 -11.29
N ARG A 45 5.12 10.82 -11.56
CA ARG A 45 6.22 11.72 -11.23
C ARG A 45 5.77 12.81 -10.24
N GLY A 46 5.42 12.40 -9.01
CA GLY A 46 5.06 13.31 -7.93
C GLY A 46 3.58 13.69 -7.85
N GLY A 47 2.71 13.13 -8.71
CA GLY A 47 1.26 13.27 -8.60
C GLY A 47 0.62 12.15 -7.78
N SER A 48 -0.65 12.32 -7.40
CA SER A 48 -1.44 11.26 -6.76
C SER A 48 -1.57 10.05 -7.69
N VAL A 49 -1.27 8.87 -7.19
CA VAL A 49 -1.35 7.60 -7.93
C VAL A 49 -2.19 6.59 -7.17
N VAL A 50 -2.93 5.79 -7.92
CA VAL A 50 -3.73 4.68 -7.39
C VAL A 50 -3.53 3.43 -8.23
N THR A 51 -3.41 2.30 -7.57
CA THR A 51 -3.43 0.97 -8.17
C THR A 51 -4.52 0.16 -7.50
N TYR A 52 -5.37 -0.46 -8.30
CA TYR A 52 -6.38 -1.41 -7.84
C TYR A 52 -5.84 -2.83 -7.94
N VAL A 53 -5.95 -3.61 -6.87
CA VAL A 53 -5.66 -5.03 -6.84
C VAL A 53 -6.89 -5.75 -6.33
N ARG A 54 -7.48 -6.60 -7.15
CA ARG A 54 -8.66 -7.40 -6.80
C ARG A 54 -8.34 -8.87 -6.97
N PHE A 55 -8.74 -9.69 -6.01
CA PHE A 55 -8.51 -11.13 -6.09
C PHE A 55 -9.60 -11.93 -5.38
N GLY A 56 -9.80 -13.16 -5.82
CA GLY A 56 -10.80 -14.08 -5.28
C GLY A 56 -10.92 -15.33 -6.15
N ASP A 57 -12.02 -16.10 -6.00
CA ASP A 57 -12.25 -17.27 -6.86
C ASP A 57 -12.49 -16.87 -8.32
N LYS A 58 -13.16 -15.73 -8.53
CA LYS A 58 -13.37 -15.14 -9.86
C LYS A 58 -13.52 -13.63 -9.78
N VAL A 59 -12.78 -12.91 -10.61
CA VAL A 59 -12.79 -11.43 -10.67
C VAL A 59 -12.98 -11.00 -12.13
N TYR A 60 -14.03 -10.23 -12.42
CA TYR A 60 -14.39 -9.83 -13.78
C TYR A 60 -13.86 -8.46 -14.19
N SER A 61 -13.53 -7.59 -13.21
CA SER A 61 -13.07 -6.23 -13.45
C SER A 61 -12.01 -5.82 -12.41
N PRO A 62 -10.99 -5.05 -12.79
CA PRO A 62 -10.03 -4.51 -11.82
C PRO A 62 -10.55 -3.30 -11.04
N ILE A 63 -11.66 -2.70 -11.47
CA ILE A 63 -12.17 -1.46 -10.88
C ILE A 63 -12.78 -1.72 -9.51
N ILE A 64 -12.47 -0.85 -8.56
CA ILE A 64 -13.04 -0.81 -7.22
C ILE A 64 -13.90 0.45 -7.13
N ASP A 65 -15.18 0.30 -6.83
CA ASP A 65 -16.10 1.43 -6.64
C ASP A 65 -15.99 2.01 -5.22
N LYS A 66 -16.58 3.22 -5.04
CA LYS A 66 -16.61 3.87 -3.72
C LYS A 66 -17.33 2.98 -2.71
N GLY A 67 -16.75 2.85 -1.52
CA GLY A 67 -17.27 2.02 -0.44
C GLY A 67 -17.00 0.52 -0.59
N GLU A 68 -16.17 0.09 -1.55
CA GLU A 68 -15.91 -1.33 -1.81
C GLU A 68 -14.50 -1.82 -1.47
N ALA A 69 -13.57 -0.93 -1.14
CA ALA A 69 -12.21 -1.33 -0.76
C ALA A 69 -12.18 -2.00 0.61
N ASP A 70 -11.64 -3.20 0.69
CA ASP A 70 -11.35 -3.88 1.96
C ASP A 70 -10.12 -3.28 2.63
N PHE A 71 -9.12 -2.89 1.80
CA PHE A 71 -7.90 -2.25 2.27
C PHE A 71 -7.54 -1.05 1.40
N ILE A 72 -7.07 0.02 2.06
CA ILE A 72 -6.31 1.10 1.44
C ILE A 72 -4.89 1.03 2.01
N VAL A 73 -3.92 0.67 1.17
CA VAL A 73 -2.50 0.65 1.50
C VAL A 73 -1.89 1.94 1.00
N SER A 74 -1.50 2.83 1.91
CA SER A 74 -1.03 4.16 1.54
C SER A 74 0.44 4.39 1.85
N PHE A 75 1.14 4.92 0.86
CA PHE A 75 2.54 5.30 0.96
C PHE A 75 2.73 6.69 1.58
N GLU A 76 1.66 7.50 1.61
CA GLU A 76 1.68 8.88 2.05
C GLU A 76 0.37 9.21 2.79
N LEU A 77 0.45 10.00 3.85
CA LEU A 77 -0.65 10.15 4.80
C LEU A 77 -1.85 10.94 4.24
N LEU A 78 -1.61 11.98 3.44
CA LEU A 78 -2.69 12.74 2.81
C LEU A 78 -3.41 11.89 1.74
N GLU A 79 -2.67 11.06 1.02
CA GLU A 79 -3.25 10.15 0.03
C GLU A 79 -4.16 9.11 0.71
N ALA A 80 -3.81 8.62 1.91
CA ALA A 80 -4.71 7.76 2.68
C ALA A 80 -6.07 8.43 2.95
N ALA A 81 -6.04 9.71 3.35
CA ALA A 81 -7.26 10.47 3.61
C ALA A 81 -8.05 10.82 2.34
N ARG A 82 -7.38 11.07 1.22
CA ARG A 82 -8.03 11.39 -0.09
C ARG A 82 -8.89 10.25 -0.60
N TRP A 83 -8.43 9.01 -0.44
CA TRP A 83 -9.09 7.83 -0.99
C TRP A 83 -10.04 7.14 -0.01
N ILE A 84 -10.25 7.70 1.20
CA ILE A 84 -11.05 7.08 2.26
C ILE A 84 -12.49 6.79 1.86
N GLU A 85 -13.07 7.53 0.93
CA GLU A 85 -14.43 7.32 0.42
C GLU A 85 -14.61 5.99 -0.32
N TYR A 86 -13.50 5.35 -0.74
CA TYR A 86 -13.52 4.03 -1.36
C TYR A 86 -13.53 2.89 -0.34
N LEU A 87 -13.22 3.17 0.93
CA LEU A 87 -13.14 2.16 1.96
C LEU A 87 -14.51 1.65 2.38
N LYS A 88 -14.66 0.34 2.52
CA LYS A 88 -15.83 -0.27 3.15
C LYS A 88 -15.96 0.21 4.61
N PRO A 89 -17.17 0.20 5.20
CA PRO A 89 -17.34 0.47 6.63
C PRO A 89 -16.51 -0.45 7.55
N SER A 90 -16.31 -1.71 7.12
CA SER A 90 -15.47 -2.70 7.81
C SER A 90 -14.01 -2.70 7.36
N GLY A 91 -13.67 -1.88 6.37
CA GLY A 91 -12.35 -1.86 5.75
C GLY A 91 -11.29 -1.23 6.63
N ARG A 92 -10.05 -1.34 6.20
CA ARG A 92 -8.86 -0.87 6.94
C ARG A 92 -7.93 -0.04 6.07
N VAL A 93 -7.41 1.02 6.66
CA VAL A 93 -6.28 1.78 6.11
C VAL A 93 -4.99 1.27 6.75
N VAL A 94 -4.03 0.86 5.93
CA VAL A 94 -2.65 0.56 6.33
C VAL A 94 -1.76 1.64 5.72
N THR A 95 -1.17 2.51 6.52
CA THR A 95 -0.54 3.72 5.99
C THR A 95 0.84 3.98 6.58
N ASN A 96 1.75 4.44 5.71
CA ASN A 96 2.94 5.16 6.12
C ASN A 96 2.54 6.54 6.67
N THR A 97 3.18 6.98 7.75
CA THR A 97 2.95 8.31 8.35
C THR A 97 3.70 9.44 7.65
N GLN A 98 4.51 9.12 6.63
CA GLN A 98 5.21 10.12 5.84
C GLN A 98 4.25 11.13 5.23
N GLN A 99 4.65 12.42 5.28
CA GLN A 99 3.94 13.54 4.69
C GLN A 99 4.76 14.10 3.54
N MET A 100 4.12 14.25 2.39
CA MET A 100 4.72 14.89 1.21
C MET A 100 3.83 16.06 0.78
N GLU A 101 4.39 17.26 0.84
CA GLU A 101 3.64 18.47 0.47
C GLU A 101 3.24 18.45 -1.00
N PRO A 102 1.94 18.49 -1.32
CA PRO A 102 1.49 18.63 -2.70
C PRO A 102 1.71 20.06 -3.22
N MET A 103 1.72 20.23 -4.54
CA MET A 103 1.99 21.53 -5.17
C MET A 103 1.22 22.73 -4.59
N PRO A 104 -0.08 22.63 -4.24
CA PRO A 104 -0.78 23.74 -3.62
C PRO A 104 -0.21 24.18 -2.27
N VAL A 105 0.34 23.23 -1.49
CA VAL A 105 0.99 23.53 -0.20
C VAL A 105 2.36 24.18 -0.44
N ILE A 106 3.16 23.60 -1.35
CA ILE A 106 4.48 24.17 -1.73
C ILE A 106 4.33 25.60 -2.28
N ALA A 107 3.25 25.87 -3.02
CA ALA A 107 2.95 27.20 -3.57
C ALA A 107 2.32 28.16 -2.55
N GLY A 108 2.10 27.75 -1.29
CA GLY A 108 1.47 28.58 -0.25
C GLY A 108 -0.02 28.85 -0.48
N LEU A 109 -0.68 28.07 -1.32
CA LEU A 109 -2.12 28.19 -1.64
C LEU A 109 -3.01 27.37 -0.70
N ALA A 110 -2.43 26.45 0.06
CA ALA A 110 -3.10 25.58 1.02
C ALA A 110 -2.12 25.19 2.13
N GLU A 111 -2.67 24.68 3.24
CA GLU A 111 -1.90 24.08 4.32
C GLU A 111 -2.03 22.55 4.26
N TYR A 112 -0.96 21.85 4.67
CA TYR A 112 -1.03 20.40 4.83
C TYR A 112 -1.94 20.07 6.02
N PRO A 113 -2.97 19.21 5.87
CA PRO A 113 -3.90 18.95 6.95
C PRO A 113 -3.25 18.24 8.13
N GLU A 114 -3.43 18.76 9.32
CA GLU A 114 -2.92 18.18 10.56
C GLU A 114 -3.80 17.03 11.09
N ASN A 115 -3.21 16.15 11.91
CA ASN A 115 -3.89 15.12 12.68
C ASN A 115 -4.78 14.20 11.82
N LEU A 116 -4.30 13.81 10.64
CA LEU A 116 -5.09 13.02 9.70
C LEU A 116 -5.44 11.63 10.23
N VAL A 117 -4.53 10.97 10.96
CA VAL A 117 -4.79 9.66 11.58
C VAL A 117 -5.93 9.76 12.59
N GLU A 118 -5.87 10.74 13.48
CA GLU A 118 -6.89 10.98 14.51
C GLU A 118 -8.23 11.36 13.87
N LYS A 119 -8.22 12.18 12.84
CA LYS A 119 -9.42 12.58 12.09
C LYS A 119 -10.08 11.38 11.38
N MET A 120 -9.30 10.48 10.80
CA MET A 120 -9.82 9.25 10.19
C MET A 120 -10.41 8.32 11.27
N ARG A 121 -9.69 8.11 12.38
CA ARG A 121 -10.18 7.29 13.51
C ARG A 121 -11.43 7.86 14.14
N ALA A 122 -11.53 9.18 14.29
CA ALA A 122 -12.74 9.84 14.81
C ALA A 122 -13.97 9.66 13.92
N LYS A 123 -13.78 9.35 12.63
CA LYS A 123 -14.83 8.96 11.68
C LYS A 123 -15.14 7.47 11.69
N GLY A 124 -14.57 6.70 12.62
CA GLY A 124 -14.78 5.26 12.73
C GLY A 124 -13.91 4.41 11.80
N VAL A 125 -12.92 4.99 11.11
CA VAL A 125 -12.04 4.26 10.22
C VAL A 125 -11.00 3.48 11.04
N GLN A 126 -10.80 2.22 10.69
CA GLN A 126 -9.72 1.41 11.24
C GLN A 126 -8.41 1.82 10.56
N VAL A 127 -7.53 2.52 11.28
CA VAL A 127 -6.26 3.01 10.75
C VAL A 127 -5.09 2.35 11.48
N ASP A 128 -4.29 1.63 10.70
CA ASP A 128 -3.00 1.07 11.07
C ASP A 128 -1.90 1.97 10.45
N ALA A 129 -1.35 2.86 11.26
CA ALA A 129 -0.38 3.87 10.85
C ALA A 129 1.00 3.55 11.43
N MET A 130 2.03 3.61 10.58
CA MET A 130 3.40 3.23 10.92
C MET A 130 4.40 4.18 10.25
N ASP A 131 5.48 4.51 10.92
CA ASP A 131 6.62 5.19 10.29
C ASP A 131 7.45 4.20 9.47
N CYS A 132 6.97 3.93 8.25
CA CYS A 132 7.63 3.00 7.35
C CYS A 132 8.97 3.54 6.84
N LEU A 133 9.16 4.87 6.81
CA LEU A 133 10.41 5.47 6.37
C LEU A 133 11.53 5.17 7.38
N ALA A 134 11.31 5.40 8.67
CA ALA A 134 12.28 5.08 9.71
C ALA A 134 12.65 3.58 9.70
N LEU A 135 11.67 2.69 9.55
CA LEU A 135 11.93 1.25 9.47
C LEU A 135 12.67 0.85 8.19
N ALA A 136 12.39 1.49 7.06
CA ALA A 136 13.12 1.26 5.82
C ALA A 136 14.58 1.73 5.91
N GLU A 137 14.84 2.85 6.57
CA GLU A 137 16.19 3.35 6.86
C GLU A 137 16.94 2.41 7.82
N GLU A 138 16.28 1.88 8.85
CA GLU A 138 16.82 0.84 9.73
C GLU A 138 17.17 -0.44 8.96
N ALA A 139 16.38 -0.80 7.96
CA ALA A 139 16.70 -1.92 7.06
C ALA A 139 17.93 -1.64 6.19
N GLY A 140 18.25 -0.36 5.94
CA GLY A 140 19.41 0.09 5.19
C GLY A 140 19.08 0.92 3.93
N SER A 141 17.82 1.22 3.64
CA SER A 141 17.45 2.07 2.51
C SER A 141 16.03 2.62 2.61
N ALA A 142 15.89 3.95 2.54
CA ALA A 142 14.59 4.63 2.42
C ALA A 142 13.73 4.11 1.23
N LYS A 143 14.34 3.50 0.22
CA LYS A 143 13.62 2.92 -0.94
C LYS A 143 12.83 1.65 -0.59
N ALA A 144 13.06 1.05 0.58
CA ALA A 144 12.39 -0.17 1.01
C ALA A 144 11.04 0.07 1.75
N VAL A 145 10.53 1.30 1.78
CA VAL A 145 9.21 1.64 2.36
C VAL A 145 8.10 0.72 1.85
N ASN A 146 8.13 0.38 0.57
CA ASN A 146 7.17 -0.54 -0.03
C ASN A 146 7.20 -1.93 0.63
N MET A 147 8.37 -2.45 0.97
CA MET A 147 8.49 -3.76 1.63
C MET A 147 8.07 -3.72 3.10
N VAL A 148 8.32 -2.61 3.78
CA VAL A 148 7.78 -2.39 5.14
C VAL A 148 6.25 -2.42 5.12
N LEU A 149 5.61 -1.70 4.18
CA LEU A 149 4.15 -1.70 4.02
C LEU A 149 3.60 -3.09 3.65
N MET A 150 4.30 -3.84 2.78
CA MET A 150 3.89 -5.22 2.45
C MET A 150 4.03 -6.16 3.65
N GLY A 151 5.07 -6.00 4.46
CA GLY A 151 5.23 -6.72 5.72
C GLY A 151 4.08 -6.43 6.69
N ARG A 152 3.68 -5.16 6.81
CA ARG A 152 2.53 -4.79 7.65
C ARG A 152 1.21 -5.36 7.10
N LEU A 153 1.01 -5.26 5.79
CA LEU A 153 -0.19 -5.79 5.14
C LEU A 153 -0.32 -7.31 5.33
N SER A 154 0.79 -8.04 5.37
CA SER A 154 0.77 -9.51 5.53
C SER A 154 0.06 -10.00 6.80
N HIS A 155 0.01 -9.19 7.85
CA HIS A 155 -0.74 -9.49 9.07
C HIS A 155 -2.23 -9.75 8.84
N TYR A 156 -2.79 -9.13 7.83
CA TYR A 156 -4.22 -9.23 7.51
C TYR A 156 -4.54 -10.39 6.57
N PHE A 157 -3.54 -11.16 6.17
CA PHE A 157 -3.66 -12.33 5.30
C PHE A 157 -3.06 -13.58 5.94
N PRO A 158 -3.55 -14.03 7.11
CA PRO A 158 -2.97 -15.16 7.84
C PRO A 158 -3.06 -16.49 7.08
N ASN A 159 -3.95 -16.57 6.09
CA ASN A 159 -4.10 -17.76 5.24
C ASN A 159 -3.04 -17.85 4.13
N ILE A 160 -2.24 -16.81 3.93
CA ILE A 160 -1.12 -16.81 2.97
C ILE A 160 0.17 -17.02 3.76
N PRO A 161 0.89 -18.15 3.59
CA PRO A 161 2.12 -18.43 4.33
C PRO A 161 3.18 -17.36 4.09
N LEU A 162 4.00 -17.08 5.12
CA LEU A 162 5.09 -16.09 5.01
C LEU A 162 6.11 -16.45 3.94
N GLU A 163 6.35 -17.74 3.74
CA GLU A 163 7.23 -18.26 2.70
C GLU A 163 6.77 -17.83 1.30
N ALA A 164 5.45 -17.75 1.07
CA ALA A 164 4.91 -17.27 -0.21
C ALA A 164 5.15 -15.77 -0.40
N TRP A 165 5.04 -14.96 0.68
CA TRP A 165 5.39 -13.54 0.65
C TRP A 165 6.88 -13.35 0.33
N HIS A 166 7.76 -14.11 0.98
CA HIS A 166 9.20 -14.07 0.74
C HIS A 166 9.55 -14.50 -0.68
N ALA A 167 8.98 -15.58 -1.17
CA ALA A 167 9.19 -16.03 -2.56
C ALA A 167 8.74 -14.98 -3.59
N SER A 168 7.61 -14.31 -3.33
CA SER A 168 7.14 -13.23 -4.20
C SER A 168 8.06 -12.00 -4.13
N LEU A 169 8.58 -11.65 -2.96
CA LEU A 169 9.57 -10.59 -2.80
C LEU A 169 10.80 -10.89 -3.64
N GLU A 170 11.41 -12.06 -3.48
CA GLU A 170 12.62 -12.49 -4.20
C GLU A 170 12.44 -12.47 -5.72
N ALA A 171 11.26 -12.87 -6.21
CA ALA A 171 10.95 -12.87 -7.63
C ALA A 171 10.81 -11.46 -8.25
N ASN A 172 10.59 -10.44 -7.43
CA ASN A 172 10.27 -9.09 -7.91
C ASN A 172 11.33 -8.03 -7.60
N VAL A 173 12.33 -8.33 -6.78
CA VAL A 173 13.43 -7.40 -6.48
C VAL A 173 14.74 -7.88 -7.07
N PRO A 174 15.68 -6.98 -7.44
CA PRO A 174 17.00 -7.37 -7.90
C PRO A 174 17.76 -8.16 -6.82
N ALA A 175 18.52 -9.20 -7.22
CA ALA A 175 19.25 -10.09 -6.31
C ALA A 175 20.13 -9.35 -5.28
N LYS A 176 20.77 -8.25 -5.69
CA LYS A 176 21.65 -7.43 -4.85
C LYS A 176 20.97 -6.75 -3.66
N VAL A 177 19.65 -6.67 -3.64
CA VAL A 177 18.87 -5.99 -2.58
C VAL A 177 17.85 -6.91 -1.90
N VAL A 178 17.85 -8.19 -2.20
CA VAL A 178 16.91 -9.17 -1.63
C VAL A 178 16.99 -9.18 -0.11
N GLU A 179 18.17 -9.31 0.48
CA GLU A 179 18.35 -9.36 1.95
C GLU A 179 17.86 -8.07 2.64
N LEU A 180 18.16 -6.91 2.06
CA LEU A 180 17.67 -5.63 2.55
C LEU A 180 16.14 -5.60 2.55
N ASN A 181 15.52 -6.08 1.48
CA ASN A 181 14.06 -6.08 1.37
C ASN A 181 13.40 -7.11 2.30
N HIS A 182 14.03 -8.26 2.55
CA HIS A 182 13.59 -9.19 3.60
C HIS A 182 13.62 -8.54 4.98
N LYS A 183 14.71 -7.83 5.31
CA LYS A 183 14.82 -7.10 6.57
C LYS A 183 13.72 -6.04 6.71
N ALA A 184 13.47 -5.25 5.65
CA ALA A 184 12.42 -4.24 5.64
C ALA A 184 11.02 -4.87 5.82
N PHE A 185 10.73 -5.96 5.13
CA PHE A 185 9.48 -6.70 5.27
C PHE A 185 9.30 -7.21 6.72
N ALA A 186 10.33 -7.81 7.31
CA ALA A 186 10.29 -8.31 8.68
C ALA A 186 10.10 -7.21 9.72
N LEU A 187 10.67 -6.01 9.50
CA LEU A 187 10.44 -4.84 10.36
C LEU A 187 8.98 -4.37 10.27
N GLY A 188 8.40 -4.36 9.08
CA GLY A 188 6.97 -4.05 8.91
C GLY A 188 6.03 -5.04 9.59
N GLN A 189 6.44 -6.32 9.69
CA GLN A 189 5.68 -7.33 10.42
C GLN A 189 5.71 -7.13 11.94
N LYS A 190 6.77 -6.60 12.51
CA LYS A 190 6.95 -6.46 13.96
C LYS A 190 6.30 -5.22 14.55
N GLY A 191 6.06 -4.21 13.74
CA GLY A 191 5.56 -2.90 14.14
C GLY A 191 4.09 -2.83 14.53
#